data_23a80dcb9f68fcb9b7e3dd4b8d1ec683
#
_entry.id   23a80dcb9f68fcb9b7e3dd4b8d1ec683
#
_cell.length_a   1.000
_cell.length_b   1.000
_cell.length_c   1.000
_cell.angle_alpha   90.00
_cell.angle_beta   90.00
_cell.angle_gamma   90.00
#
_symmetry.space_group_name_H-M   'P 1'
#
loop_
_entity.id
_entity.type
_entity.pdbx_description
1 polymer ?
#
loop_
_entity_poly.entity_id
_entity_poly.type
_entity_poly.pdbx_seq_one_letter_code
_entity_poly.pdbx_strand_id
1 'polypeptide(L)'
;MLFARVVLFGCLGLGPVAGLRAAEERPAVARYTTKAAHDRDGIGKIYFGREIAQVMGHQGASWLERPERQTEERTDVLLDALALGPGEVVADIGAGSGYFSWRMAQKVGAQGVVYAVDIQQEMLDLLMSQMRRRQVGEIVRPVLGTVQDPKLPAESVDTILLVDVYHEFDFPYEMAQAMIRALKPGGRLVLVEYRGEDPAVPIKRLHKMTEAQVQRELAVHPVQFEKNIPTLPRQHILIFRKPRE
;
A
#
# COMPACT_ATOMS: atom_id res chain seq x y z
N MET A 1 -72.25 11.46 -62.11
CA MET A 1 -71.50 10.30 -61.58
C MET A 1 -70.49 10.79 -60.57
N LEU A 2 -70.88 10.64 -59.33
CA LEU A 2 -70.06 11.21 -58.23
C LEU A 2 -69.61 10.02 -57.33
N PHE A 3 -68.32 9.71 -57.29
CA PHE A 3 -67.76 8.68 -56.41
C PHE A 3 -67.36 9.31 -55.06
N ALA A 4 -68.04 8.89 -54.00
CA ALA A 4 -67.69 9.25 -52.61
C ALA A 4 -66.54 8.36 -52.15
N ARG A 5 -65.49 9.00 -51.61
CA ARG A 5 -64.39 8.32 -50.87
C ARG A 5 -64.67 8.38 -49.37
N VAL A 6 -64.75 7.21 -48.77
CA VAL A 6 -64.84 7.01 -47.33
C VAL A 6 -63.43 7.03 -46.80
N VAL A 7 -63.14 7.91 -45.81
CA VAL A 7 -61.87 8.00 -45.06
C VAL A 7 -62.10 7.27 -43.71
N LEU A 8 -61.40 6.16 -43.50
CA LEU A 8 -61.35 5.50 -42.22
C LEU A 8 -60.29 6.23 -41.33
N PHE A 9 -60.71 6.73 -40.17
CA PHE A 9 -59.81 7.17 -39.09
C PHE A 9 -59.40 5.95 -38.26
N GLY A 10 -58.11 5.61 -38.29
CA GLY A 10 -57.50 4.62 -37.38
C GLY A 10 -57.13 5.29 -36.07
N CYS A 11 -57.71 4.86 -34.97
CA CYS A 11 -57.30 5.21 -33.62
C CYS A 11 -55.96 4.51 -33.27
N LEU A 12 -54.89 5.27 -33.18
CA LEU A 12 -53.63 4.80 -32.57
C LEU A 12 -53.78 4.85 -31.04
N GLY A 13 -53.82 3.67 -30.41
CA GLY A 13 -53.79 3.52 -28.98
C GLY A 13 -52.37 3.82 -28.45
N LEU A 14 -52.25 4.84 -27.60
CA LEU A 14 -51.08 5.10 -26.79
C LEU A 14 -51.01 4.10 -25.64
N GLY A 15 -50.10 3.13 -25.73
CA GLY A 15 -49.76 2.25 -24.62
C GLY A 15 -49.02 3.00 -23.50
N PRO A 16 -49.16 2.56 -22.24
CA PRO A 16 -48.51 3.24 -21.13
C PRO A 16 -46.98 3.11 -21.22
N VAL A 17 -46.28 4.25 -21.19
CA VAL A 17 -44.83 4.31 -21.04
C VAL A 17 -44.50 3.82 -19.64
N ALA A 18 -43.89 2.63 -19.53
CA ALA A 18 -43.35 2.13 -18.26
C ALA A 18 -42.24 3.07 -17.82
N GLY A 19 -42.52 3.80 -16.75
CA GLY A 19 -41.52 4.68 -16.10
C GLY A 19 -40.31 3.83 -15.67
N LEU A 20 -39.13 4.14 -16.22
CA LEU A 20 -37.87 3.69 -15.64
C LEU A 20 -37.80 4.25 -14.20
N ARG A 21 -37.96 3.36 -13.20
CA ARG A 21 -37.57 3.67 -11.84
C ARG A 21 -36.06 3.93 -11.84
N ALA A 22 -35.68 5.15 -11.50
CA ALA A 22 -34.29 5.46 -11.16
C ALA A 22 -33.84 4.46 -10.09
N ALA A 23 -32.74 3.77 -10.33
CA ALA A 23 -32.12 2.94 -9.33
C ALA A 23 -31.74 3.86 -8.19
N GLU A 24 -32.30 3.64 -6.99
CA GLU A 24 -31.87 4.32 -5.77
C GLU A 24 -30.38 4.03 -5.59
N GLU A 25 -29.52 5.02 -5.81
CA GLU A 25 -28.11 4.97 -5.45
C GLU A 25 -28.04 4.72 -3.95
N ARG A 26 -27.62 3.51 -3.57
CA ARG A 26 -27.31 3.22 -2.17
C ARG A 26 -26.22 4.21 -1.75
N PRO A 27 -26.40 4.91 -0.61
CA PRO A 27 -25.37 5.84 -0.13
C PRO A 27 -24.04 5.08 -0.05
N ALA A 28 -23.00 5.63 -0.66
CA ALA A 28 -21.67 5.05 -0.59
C ALA A 28 -21.29 4.92 0.88
N VAL A 29 -21.08 3.68 1.34
CA VAL A 29 -20.63 3.43 2.71
C VAL A 29 -19.30 4.17 2.89
N ALA A 30 -19.23 5.06 3.87
CA ALA A 30 -18.03 5.83 4.13
C ALA A 30 -16.84 4.85 4.33
N ARG A 31 -15.79 5.01 3.54
CA ARG A 31 -14.60 4.14 3.55
C ARG A 31 -13.92 4.12 4.91
N TYR A 32 -13.94 5.23 5.60
CA TYR A 32 -13.38 5.44 6.92
C TYR A 32 -14.47 5.84 7.89
N THR A 33 -14.34 5.39 9.15
CA THR A 33 -15.14 5.91 10.26
C THR A 33 -14.21 6.48 11.32
N THR A 34 -14.75 7.30 12.22
CA THR A 34 -13.99 7.92 13.30
C THR A 34 -14.50 7.45 14.66
N LYS A 35 -13.60 7.40 15.64
CA LYS A 35 -13.88 6.99 17.00
C LYS A 35 -13.34 8.06 17.97
N ALA A 36 -14.21 8.71 18.72
CA ALA A 36 -13.82 9.77 19.65
C ALA A 36 -12.95 9.25 20.81
N ALA A 37 -13.36 8.10 21.41
CA ALA A 37 -12.53 7.42 22.41
C ALA A 37 -11.65 6.38 21.71
N HIS A 38 -10.41 6.74 21.43
CA HIS A 38 -9.48 5.92 20.68
C HIS A 38 -8.28 5.49 21.53
N ASP A 39 -7.49 4.54 21.02
CA ASP A 39 -6.24 4.12 21.62
C ASP A 39 -5.24 5.30 21.61
N ARG A 40 -4.43 5.45 22.67
CA ARG A 40 -3.41 6.50 22.71
C ARG A 40 -2.31 6.36 21.63
N ASP A 41 -2.14 5.12 21.11
CA ASP A 41 -1.22 4.81 20.01
C ASP A 41 -1.93 4.81 18.63
N GLY A 42 -3.22 5.23 18.58
CA GLY A 42 -4.02 5.33 17.37
C GLY A 42 -4.42 6.75 17.04
N ILE A 43 -4.92 6.97 15.82
CA ILE A 43 -5.40 8.27 15.35
C ILE A 43 -6.94 8.41 15.41
N GLY A 44 -7.65 7.43 15.99
CA GLY A 44 -9.11 7.42 16.06
C GLY A 44 -9.81 7.19 14.72
N LYS A 45 -9.09 6.85 13.67
CA LYS A 45 -9.62 6.54 12.33
C LYS A 45 -9.66 5.03 12.13
N ILE A 46 -10.80 4.54 11.65
CA ILE A 46 -11.06 3.11 11.48
C ILE A 46 -11.14 2.79 9.99
N TYR A 47 -10.42 1.75 9.57
CA TYR A 47 -10.46 1.18 8.23
C TYR A 47 -10.67 -0.34 8.30
N PHE A 48 -11.69 -0.86 7.65
CA PHE A 48 -12.09 -2.28 7.72
C PHE A 48 -12.13 -2.87 9.15
N GLY A 49 -12.56 -2.06 10.13
CA GLY A 49 -12.68 -2.46 11.54
C GLY A 49 -11.39 -2.34 12.37
N ARG A 50 -10.26 -2.03 11.74
CA ARG A 50 -8.98 -1.75 12.39
C ARG A 50 -8.85 -0.25 12.67
N GLU A 51 -8.42 0.11 13.88
CA GLU A 51 -7.94 1.46 14.17
C GLU A 51 -6.53 1.65 13.60
N ILE A 52 -6.32 2.76 12.89
CA ILE A 52 -5.04 3.10 12.30
C ILE A 52 -4.08 3.56 13.40
N ALA A 53 -2.84 3.03 13.39
CA ALA A 53 -1.81 3.43 14.33
C ALA A 53 -1.29 4.84 14.04
N GLN A 54 -0.79 5.50 15.08
CA GLN A 54 -0.10 6.77 14.93
C GLN A 54 1.27 6.56 14.28
N VAL A 55 1.61 7.39 13.29
CA VAL A 55 2.89 7.34 12.58
C VAL A 55 4.06 7.61 13.53
N MET A 56 5.16 6.85 13.37
CA MET A 56 6.39 7.10 14.10
C MET A 56 7.09 8.36 13.57
N GLY A 57 7.29 9.36 14.43
CA GLY A 57 8.03 10.58 14.09
C GLY A 57 9.53 10.32 13.90
N HIS A 58 10.19 11.20 13.13
CA HIS A 58 11.63 11.11 12.83
C HIS A 58 12.54 11.07 14.08
N GLN A 59 12.06 11.54 15.24
CA GLN A 59 12.77 11.40 16.52
C GLN A 59 13.01 9.94 16.91
N GLY A 60 12.17 9.02 16.38
CA GLY A 60 12.31 7.57 16.55
C GLY A 60 13.30 6.89 15.60
N ALA A 61 14.00 7.64 14.72
CA ALA A 61 14.88 7.07 13.68
C ALA A 61 15.97 6.14 14.23
N SER A 62 16.46 6.39 15.46
CA SER A 62 17.46 5.53 16.12
C SER A 62 16.97 4.11 16.36
N TRP A 63 15.65 3.92 16.56
CA TRP A 63 15.04 2.60 16.68
C TRP A 63 15.20 1.76 15.43
N LEU A 64 15.15 2.39 14.24
CA LEU A 64 15.31 1.73 12.95
C LEU A 64 16.72 1.20 12.71
N GLU A 65 17.72 1.78 13.38
CA GLU A 65 19.15 1.41 13.23
C GLU A 65 19.69 0.66 14.45
N ARG A 66 18.82 0.19 15.37
CA ARG A 66 19.27 -0.53 16.57
C ARG A 66 20.05 -1.80 16.18
N PRO A 67 21.15 -2.12 16.88
CA PRO A 67 21.97 -3.28 16.57
C PRO A 67 21.23 -4.61 16.63
N GLU A 68 20.25 -4.72 17.52
CA GLU A 68 19.44 -5.93 17.74
C GLU A 68 18.49 -6.26 16.58
N ARG A 69 18.20 -5.27 15.71
CA ARG A 69 17.22 -5.41 14.61
C ARG A 69 17.51 -6.62 13.72
N GLN A 70 18.79 -6.84 13.38
CA GLN A 70 19.20 -7.96 12.56
C GLN A 70 18.83 -9.33 13.20
N THR A 71 19.02 -9.46 14.52
CA THR A 71 18.69 -10.69 15.24
C THR A 71 17.20 -10.83 15.49
N GLU A 72 16.53 -9.73 15.82
CA GLU A 72 15.11 -9.72 16.16
C GLU A 72 14.19 -9.94 14.96
N GLU A 73 14.55 -9.39 13.80
CA GLU A 73 13.71 -9.35 12.61
C GLU A 73 14.26 -10.24 11.47
N ARG A 74 15.52 -10.72 11.54
CA ARG A 74 16.17 -11.47 10.46
C ARG A 74 16.04 -10.75 9.11
N THR A 75 16.48 -9.50 9.09
CA THR A 75 16.41 -8.63 7.90
C THR A 75 17.20 -9.19 6.70
N ASP A 76 18.19 -10.05 6.94
CA ASP A 76 18.89 -10.85 5.93
C ASP A 76 17.92 -11.80 5.20
N VAL A 77 17.11 -12.54 5.96
CA VAL A 77 16.12 -13.47 5.41
C VAL A 77 15.05 -12.72 4.60
N LEU A 78 14.62 -11.57 5.09
CA LEU A 78 13.70 -10.71 4.32
C LEU A 78 14.29 -10.32 2.97
N LEU A 79 15.52 -9.78 2.96
CA LEU A 79 16.18 -9.33 1.74
C LEU A 79 16.38 -10.46 0.72
N ASP A 80 16.67 -11.68 1.19
CA ASP A 80 16.78 -12.84 0.31
C ASP A 80 15.41 -13.28 -0.22
N ALA A 81 14.34 -13.18 0.61
CA ALA A 81 12.97 -13.48 0.19
C ALA A 81 12.43 -12.51 -0.86
N LEU A 82 12.94 -11.27 -0.91
CA LEU A 82 12.59 -10.32 -1.96
C LEU A 82 13.09 -10.77 -3.34
N ALA A 83 14.15 -11.59 -3.40
CA ALA A 83 14.75 -12.11 -4.64
C ALA A 83 14.96 -11.00 -5.70
N LEU A 84 15.54 -9.89 -5.28
CA LEU A 84 15.82 -8.75 -6.17
C LEU A 84 16.98 -9.07 -7.09
N GLY A 85 16.83 -8.70 -8.36
CA GLY A 85 17.85 -8.86 -9.40
C GLY A 85 18.51 -7.54 -9.82
N PRO A 86 19.72 -7.63 -10.45
CA PRO A 86 20.37 -6.45 -11.03
C PRO A 86 19.47 -5.74 -12.04
N GLY A 87 19.46 -4.39 -11.99
CA GLY A 87 18.69 -3.56 -12.89
C GLY A 87 17.22 -3.37 -12.52
N GLU A 88 16.70 -4.03 -11.49
CA GLU A 88 15.32 -3.82 -11.03
C GLU A 88 15.10 -2.40 -10.49
N VAL A 89 13.91 -1.88 -10.72
CA VAL A 89 13.40 -0.66 -10.12
C VAL A 89 12.52 -1.03 -8.92
N VAL A 90 12.94 -0.63 -7.74
CA VAL A 90 12.24 -0.98 -6.49
C VAL A 90 11.86 0.26 -5.70
N ALA A 91 10.86 0.15 -4.84
CA ALA A 91 10.49 1.22 -3.92
C ALA A 91 10.44 0.72 -2.47
N ASP A 92 10.97 1.52 -1.57
CA ASP A 92 10.92 1.37 -0.11
C ASP A 92 9.95 2.41 0.42
N ILE A 93 8.75 2.01 0.84
CA ILE A 93 7.70 2.91 1.30
C ILE A 93 7.71 3.00 2.82
N GLY A 94 7.78 4.23 3.35
CA GLY A 94 8.11 4.47 4.75
C GLY A 94 9.58 4.13 5.02
N ALA A 95 10.47 4.61 4.13
CA ALA A 95 11.87 4.24 4.11
C ALA A 95 12.63 4.61 5.40
N GLY A 96 12.11 5.58 6.16
CA GLY A 96 12.69 6.04 7.41
C GLY A 96 14.17 6.45 7.23
N SER A 97 15.05 5.84 8.03
CA SER A 97 16.50 6.07 7.97
C SER A 97 17.18 5.46 6.73
N GLY A 98 16.47 4.67 5.91
CA GLY A 98 17.01 3.97 4.74
C GLY A 98 17.62 2.61 5.06
N TYR A 99 17.22 2.00 6.17
CA TYR A 99 17.75 0.69 6.58
C TYR A 99 17.64 -0.39 5.49
N PHE A 100 16.51 -0.47 4.80
CA PHE A 100 16.31 -1.39 3.67
C PHE A 100 16.77 -0.78 2.35
N SER A 101 16.62 0.52 2.16
CA SER A 101 16.95 1.21 0.89
C SER A 101 18.38 0.93 0.43
N TRP A 102 19.42 1.05 1.31
CA TRP A 102 20.79 0.81 0.90
C TRP A 102 21.08 -0.67 0.61
N ARG A 103 20.44 -1.58 1.34
CA ARG A 103 20.58 -3.03 1.13
C ARG A 103 19.94 -3.46 -0.19
N MET A 104 18.78 -2.90 -0.52
CA MET A 104 18.16 -3.10 -1.83
C MET A 104 19.02 -2.51 -2.95
N ALA A 105 19.62 -1.33 -2.74
CA ALA A 105 20.53 -0.72 -3.70
C ALA A 105 21.72 -1.64 -4.02
N GLN A 106 22.28 -2.36 -3.04
CA GLN A 106 23.32 -3.34 -3.29
C GLN A 106 22.83 -4.55 -4.14
N LYS A 107 21.58 -4.96 -3.99
CA LYS A 107 20.98 -6.07 -4.74
C LYS A 107 20.68 -5.67 -6.19
N VAL A 108 20.10 -4.48 -6.40
CA VAL A 108 19.75 -4.02 -7.77
C VAL A 108 20.95 -3.49 -8.55
N GLY A 109 22.02 -3.09 -7.88
CA GLY A 109 23.28 -2.64 -8.50
C GLY A 109 23.15 -1.31 -9.26
N ALA A 110 24.23 -0.95 -9.96
CA ALA A 110 24.36 0.37 -10.61
C ALA A 110 23.34 0.64 -11.74
N GLN A 111 22.72 -0.38 -12.30
CA GLN A 111 21.69 -0.25 -13.35
C GLN A 111 20.27 -0.21 -12.78
N GLY A 112 20.09 -0.48 -11.49
CA GLY A 112 18.82 -0.46 -10.79
C GLY A 112 18.53 0.92 -10.20
N VAL A 113 17.31 1.05 -9.65
CA VAL A 113 16.86 2.25 -8.95
C VAL A 113 16.12 1.82 -7.68
N VAL A 114 16.40 2.50 -6.57
CA VAL A 114 15.62 2.38 -5.33
C VAL A 114 14.95 3.72 -5.06
N TYR A 115 13.64 3.79 -5.21
CA TYR A 115 12.85 4.92 -4.72
C TYR A 115 12.66 4.77 -3.21
N ALA A 116 13.27 5.66 -2.43
CA ALA A 116 13.11 5.71 -0.98
C ALA A 116 12.07 6.77 -0.64
N VAL A 117 10.86 6.31 -0.31
CA VAL A 117 9.69 7.17 -0.11
C VAL A 117 9.41 7.34 1.38
N ASP A 118 9.31 8.56 1.84
CA ASP A 118 8.84 8.89 3.19
C ASP A 118 7.97 10.14 3.15
N ILE A 119 7.12 10.32 4.15
CA ILE A 119 6.28 11.54 4.29
C ILE A 119 6.97 12.62 5.12
N GLN A 120 8.09 12.30 5.77
CA GLN A 120 8.85 13.19 6.63
C GLN A 120 10.17 13.58 5.94
N GLN A 121 10.35 14.87 5.65
CA GLN A 121 11.58 15.37 5.01
C GLN A 121 12.81 15.07 5.85
N GLU A 122 12.69 15.15 7.18
CA GLU A 122 13.77 14.88 8.12
C GLU A 122 14.28 13.42 8.02
N MET A 123 13.37 12.47 7.78
CA MET A 123 13.75 11.06 7.50
C MET A 123 14.55 10.96 6.21
N LEU A 124 14.10 11.62 5.13
CA LEU A 124 14.81 11.61 3.84
C LEU A 124 16.19 12.26 3.94
N ASP A 125 16.35 13.31 4.73
CA ASP A 125 17.64 13.97 4.95
C ASP A 125 18.62 13.03 5.68
N LEU A 126 18.16 12.34 6.71
CA LEU A 126 18.93 11.30 7.43
C LEU A 126 19.31 10.16 6.48
N LEU A 127 18.33 9.66 5.71
CA LEU A 127 18.49 8.59 4.73
C LEU A 127 19.58 8.98 3.72
N MET A 128 19.48 10.12 3.07
CA MET A 128 20.45 10.52 2.04
C MET A 128 21.86 10.77 2.61
N SER A 129 21.96 11.21 3.85
CA SER A 129 23.25 11.25 4.55
C SER A 129 23.86 9.85 4.69
N GLN A 130 23.05 8.84 5.03
CA GLN A 130 23.51 7.45 5.09
C GLN A 130 23.87 6.88 3.72
N MET A 131 23.05 7.13 2.67
CA MET A 131 23.29 6.63 1.31
C MET A 131 24.63 7.13 0.76
N ARG A 132 24.97 8.41 1.00
CA ARG A 132 26.28 8.96 0.63
C ARG A 132 27.43 8.25 1.33
N ARG A 133 27.33 8.04 2.67
CA ARG A 133 28.36 7.32 3.43
C ARG A 133 28.56 5.88 2.97
N ARG A 134 27.50 5.24 2.48
CA ARG A 134 27.52 3.86 1.96
C ARG A 134 27.82 3.76 0.46
N GLN A 135 28.06 4.89 -0.21
CA GLN A 135 28.38 4.98 -1.64
C GLN A 135 27.31 4.39 -2.57
N VAL A 136 26.03 4.49 -2.18
CA VAL A 136 24.88 4.06 -2.98
C VAL A 136 23.93 5.23 -3.31
N GLY A 137 24.36 6.46 -3.10
CA GLY A 137 23.54 7.66 -3.29
C GLY A 137 23.06 7.88 -4.72
N GLU A 138 23.77 7.35 -5.72
CA GLU A 138 23.37 7.43 -7.13
C GLU A 138 22.27 6.45 -7.50
N ILE A 139 22.12 5.35 -6.73
CA ILE A 139 21.13 4.31 -6.96
C ILE A 139 19.83 4.63 -6.21
N VAL A 140 19.93 5.29 -5.04
CA VAL A 140 18.79 5.61 -4.17
C VAL A 140 18.26 7.00 -4.48
N ARG A 141 16.99 7.09 -4.80
CA ARG A 141 16.27 8.34 -5.11
C ARG A 141 15.27 8.65 -4.00
N PRO A 142 15.49 9.71 -3.21
CA PRO A 142 14.54 10.10 -2.19
C PRO A 142 13.28 10.69 -2.83
N VAL A 143 12.13 10.37 -2.30
CA VAL A 143 10.82 10.88 -2.75
C VAL A 143 10.02 11.32 -1.53
N LEU A 144 9.69 12.59 -1.45
CA LEU A 144 8.76 13.10 -0.44
C LEU A 144 7.33 12.77 -0.88
N GLY A 145 6.77 11.73 -0.29
CA GLY A 145 5.39 11.32 -0.47
C GLY A 145 4.40 12.19 0.29
N THR A 146 3.15 11.81 0.21
CA THR A 146 2.07 12.37 1.05
C THR A 146 1.38 11.22 1.78
N VAL A 147 0.47 11.52 2.70
CA VAL A 147 -0.32 10.49 3.40
C VAL A 147 -1.24 9.67 2.47
N GLN A 148 -1.40 10.05 1.20
CA GLN A 148 -2.28 9.40 0.22
C GLN A 148 -1.58 8.92 -1.05
N ASP A 149 -0.35 9.39 -1.32
CA ASP A 149 0.31 9.12 -2.60
C ASP A 149 1.84 9.08 -2.41
N PRO A 150 2.52 7.97 -2.78
CA PRO A 150 3.96 7.84 -2.70
C PRO A 150 4.69 8.66 -3.78
N LYS A 151 3.97 9.34 -4.67
CA LYS A 151 4.51 10.16 -5.77
C LYS A 151 5.44 9.41 -6.74
N LEU A 152 5.19 8.12 -6.91
CA LEU A 152 5.93 7.30 -7.86
C LEU A 152 5.29 7.38 -9.26
N PRO A 153 6.09 7.34 -10.35
CA PRO A 153 5.57 7.26 -11.70
C PRO A 153 4.72 5.99 -11.90
N ALA A 154 3.68 6.07 -12.73
CA ALA A 154 2.87 4.91 -13.05
C ALA A 154 3.70 3.83 -13.78
N GLU A 155 3.41 2.56 -13.49
CA GLU A 155 3.99 1.38 -14.15
C GLU A 155 5.52 1.40 -14.28
N SER A 156 6.19 1.93 -13.26
CA SER A 156 7.64 2.12 -13.26
C SER A 156 8.40 1.20 -12.30
N VAL A 157 7.72 0.55 -11.36
CA VAL A 157 8.33 -0.18 -10.26
C VAL A 157 8.07 -1.69 -10.37
N ASP A 158 9.13 -2.50 -10.23
CA ASP A 158 9.04 -3.97 -10.26
C ASP A 158 8.58 -4.54 -8.92
N THR A 159 9.11 -3.97 -7.82
CA THR A 159 8.79 -4.42 -6.45
C THR A 159 8.65 -3.23 -5.52
N ILE A 160 7.54 -3.16 -4.79
CA ILE A 160 7.32 -2.21 -3.69
C ILE A 160 7.43 -2.98 -2.37
N LEU A 161 8.27 -2.50 -1.47
CA LEU A 161 8.46 -3.02 -0.11
C LEU A 161 7.87 -2.06 0.91
N LEU A 162 7.14 -2.60 1.88
CA LEU A 162 6.69 -1.93 3.09
C LEU A 162 7.15 -2.76 4.28
N VAL A 163 7.86 -2.16 5.24
CA VAL A 163 8.29 -2.86 6.46
C VAL A 163 7.80 -2.11 7.68
N ASP A 164 6.85 -2.70 8.39
CA ASP A 164 6.25 -2.16 9.62
C ASP A 164 5.74 -0.72 9.46
N VAL A 165 5.03 -0.46 8.35
CA VAL A 165 4.54 0.90 8.02
C VAL A 165 3.09 0.93 7.54
N TYR A 166 2.57 -0.13 6.94
CA TYR A 166 1.21 -0.11 6.37
C TYR A 166 0.15 0.15 7.45
N HIS A 167 0.36 -0.35 8.65
CA HIS A 167 -0.55 -0.12 9.78
C HIS A 167 -0.64 1.35 10.22
N GLU A 168 0.34 2.20 9.84
CA GLU A 168 0.41 3.64 10.14
C GLU A 168 -0.20 4.53 9.04
N PHE A 169 -0.65 3.97 7.90
CA PHE A 169 -1.18 4.80 6.83
C PHE A 169 -2.51 5.46 7.21
N ASP A 170 -2.54 6.79 7.23
CA ASP A 170 -3.76 7.57 7.47
C ASP A 170 -4.85 7.30 6.43
N PHE A 171 -4.45 7.00 5.20
CA PHE A 171 -5.33 6.75 4.06
C PHE A 171 -4.87 5.47 3.32
N PRO A 172 -5.02 4.29 3.95
CA PRO A 172 -4.48 3.04 3.41
C PRO A 172 -5.07 2.68 2.04
N TYR A 173 -6.35 2.99 1.76
CA TYR A 173 -6.94 2.74 0.45
C TYR A 173 -6.28 3.58 -0.66
N GLU A 174 -6.19 4.89 -0.46
CA GLU A 174 -5.64 5.83 -1.44
C GLU A 174 -4.16 5.53 -1.68
N MET A 175 -3.41 5.26 -0.61
CA MET A 175 -2.00 4.91 -0.70
C MET A 175 -1.80 3.57 -1.44
N ALA A 176 -2.59 2.53 -1.10
CA ALA A 176 -2.54 1.25 -1.81
C ALA A 176 -2.87 1.41 -3.29
N GLN A 177 -3.91 2.18 -3.64
CA GLN A 177 -4.28 2.47 -5.02
C GLN A 177 -3.12 3.15 -5.78
N ALA A 178 -2.46 4.13 -5.16
CA ALA A 178 -1.35 4.85 -5.77
C ALA A 178 -0.10 3.96 -5.95
N MET A 179 0.23 3.11 -4.95
CA MET A 179 1.30 2.13 -5.05
C MET A 179 1.06 1.12 -6.18
N ILE A 180 -0.16 0.58 -6.28
CA ILE A 180 -0.51 -0.40 -7.32
C ILE A 180 -0.48 0.24 -8.71
N ARG A 181 -0.86 1.51 -8.85
CA ARG A 181 -0.68 2.27 -10.10
C ARG A 181 0.80 2.36 -10.49
N ALA A 182 1.69 2.54 -9.51
CA ALA A 182 3.14 2.64 -9.76
C ALA A 182 3.78 1.30 -10.12
N LEU A 183 3.21 0.17 -9.71
CA LEU A 183 3.69 -1.15 -10.09
C LEU A 183 3.52 -1.41 -11.57
N LYS A 184 4.54 -1.98 -12.20
CA LYS A 184 4.45 -2.57 -13.54
C LYS A 184 3.44 -3.72 -13.55
N PRO A 185 2.84 -4.07 -14.70
CA PRO A 185 2.09 -5.32 -14.84
C PRO A 185 2.95 -6.52 -14.39
N GLY A 186 2.42 -7.37 -13.51
CA GLY A 186 3.16 -8.48 -12.90
C GLY A 186 4.10 -8.07 -11.74
N GLY A 187 4.19 -6.79 -11.40
CA GLY A 187 4.98 -6.29 -10.29
C GLY A 187 4.44 -6.74 -8.91
N ARG A 188 5.29 -6.68 -7.89
CA ARG A 188 5.00 -7.20 -6.55
C ARG A 188 4.83 -6.09 -5.53
N LEU A 189 3.79 -6.20 -4.70
CA LEU A 189 3.61 -5.44 -3.48
C LEU A 189 3.92 -6.38 -2.30
N VAL A 190 4.95 -6.05 -1.53
CA VAL A 190 5.43 -6.87 -0.41
C VAL A 190 5.22 -6.11 0.89
N LEU A 191 4.35 -6.63 1.75
CA LEU A 191 4.11 -6.09 3.09
C LEU A 191 4.78 -7.00 4.12
N VAL A 192 5.57 -6.38 4.97
CA VAL A 192 6.18 -7.03 6.14
C VAL A 192 5.60 -6.36 7.37
N GLU A 193 4.90 -7.13 8.20
CA GLU A 193 4.19 -6.61 9.37
C GLU A 193 4.40 -7.54 10.57
N TYR A 194 4.52 -6.98 11.77
CA TYR A 194 4.53 -7.76 12.99
C TYR A 194 3.23 -8.55 13.13
N ARG A 195 3.36 -9.86 13.46
CA ARG A 195 2.21 -10.77 13.54
C ARG A 195 1.22 -10.35 14.60
N GLY A 196 0.03 -9.93 14.18
CA GLY A 196 -1.11 -9.62 15.05
C GLY A 196 -1.71 -10.86 15.70
N GLU A 197 -1.51 -12.03 15.12
CA GLU A 197 -1.97 -13.34 15.62
C GLU A 197 -1.16 -13.82 16.82
N ASP A 198 0.07 -13.33 16.98
CA ASP A 198 0.99 -13.79 18.02
C ASP A 198 1.04 -12.78 19.19
N PRO A 199 0.46 -13.10 20.35
CA PRO A 199 0.50 -12.24 21.52
C PRO A 199 1.91 -12.12 22.12
N ALA A 200 2.83 -13.04 21.82
CA ALA A 200 4.20 -13.04 22.34
C ALA A 200 5.11 -12.04 21.60
N VAL A 201 4.70 -11.54 20.42
CA VAL A 201 5.45 -10.49 19.73
C VAL A 201 5.38 -9.18 20.52
N PRO A 202 6.52 -8.67 21.05
CA PRO A 202 6.56 -7.56 22.02
C PRO A 202 6.43 -6.19 21.35
N ILE A 203 5.37 -6.01 20.55
CA ILE A 203 5.05 -4.78 19.83
C ILE A 203 3.65 -4.32 20.24
N LYS A 204 3.43 -3.02 20.28
CA LYS A 204 2.13 -2.41 20.60
C LYS A 204 1.04 -2.94 19.66
N ARG A 205 -0.16 -3.12 20.21
CA ARG A 205 -1.28 -3.78 19.53
C ARG A 205 -1.62 -3.18 18.16
N LEU A 206 -1.64 -1.85 18.03
CA LEU A 206 -1.99 -1.18 16.78
C LEU A 206 -0.86 -1.22 15.73
N HIS A 207 0.39 -1.49 16.17
CA HIS A 207 1.55 -1.66 15.29
C HIS A 207 1.78 -3.12 14.89
N LYS A 208 0.75 -3.96 14.98
CA LYS A 208 0.73 -5.34 14.49
C LYS A 208 -0.46 -5.54 13.57
N MET A 209 -0.29 -6.35 12.54
CA MET A 209 -1.39 -6.72 11.66
C MET A 209 -1.51 -8.24 11.51
N THR A 210 -2.74 -8.73 11.42
CA THR A 210 -2.97 -10.11 11.02
C THR A 210 -2.92 -10.24 9.50
N GLU A 211 -2.49 -11.41 9.01
CA GLU A 211 -2.56 -11.73 7.57
C GLU A 211 -3.98 -11.54 7.02
N ALA A 212 -4.98 -12.01 7.76
CA ALA A 212 -6.38 -11.88 7.37
C ALA A 212 -6.84 -10.41 7.24
N GLN A 213 -6.33 -9.51 8.09
CA GLN A 213 -6.63 -8.08 8.01
C GLN A 213 -5.98 -7.45 6.77
N VAL A 214 -4.70 -7.74 6.52
CA VAL A 214 -3.99 -7.22 5.34
C VAL A 214 -4.68 -7.70 4.05
N GLN A 215 -5.01 -9.00 3.97
CA GLN A 215 -5.72 -9.54 2.80
C GLN A 215 -7.09 -8.87 2.60
N ARG A 216 -7.86 -8.65 3.67
CA ARG A 216 -9.15 -7.96 3.60
C ARG A 216 -9.02 -6.53 3.09
N GLU A 217 -8.03 -5.78 3.56
CA GLU A 217 -7.80 -4.40 3.15
C GLU A 217 -7.32 -4.28 1.70
N LEU A 218 -6.52 -5.25 1.21
CA LEU A 218 -6.02 -5.24 -0.16
C LEU A 218 -6.98 -5.91 -1.18
N ALA A 219 -7.95 -6.71 -0.74
CA ALA A 219 -8.92 -7.36 -1.63
C ALA A 219 -9.80 -6.40 -2.44
N VAL A 220 -9.88 -5.13 -2.04
CA VAL A 220 -10.64 -4.09 -2.76
C VAL A 220 -9.84 -3.42 -3.87
N HIS A 221 -8.60 -3.86 -4.09
CA HIS A 221 -7.67 -3.34 -5.09
C HIS A 221 -7.34 -4.40 -6.15
N PRO A 222 -6.91 -3.99 -7.36
CA PRO A 222 -6.54 -4.91 -8.44
C PRO A 222 -5.16 -5.55 -8.20
N VAL A 223 -5.02 -6.27 -7.10
CA VAL A 223 -3.87 -7.12 -6.77
C VAL A 223 -4.36 -8.47 -6.26
N GLN A 224 -3.56 -9.50 -6.46
CA GLN A 224 -3.86 -10.87 -6.03
C GLN A 224 -2.87 -11.27 -4.94
N PHE A 225 -3.38 -11.82 -3.84
CA PHE A 225 -2.54 -12.44 -2.81
C PHE A 225 -1.83 -13.64 -3.43
N GLU A 226 -0.50 -13.65 -3.36
CA GLU A 226 0.32 -14.73 -3.90
C GLU A 226 0.72 -15.72 -2.81
N LYS A 227 1.29 -15.23 -1.72
CA LYS A 227 1.74 -16.10 -0.60
C LYS A 227 2.11 -15.31 0.64
N ASN A 228 2.15 -16.00 1.77
CA ASN A 228 2.83 -15.62 2.99
C ASN A 228 4.14 -16.43 3.13
N ILE A 229 5.24 -15.78 3.48
CA ILE A 229 6.50 -16.42 3.84
C ILE A 229 6.71 -16.22 5.35
N PRO A 230 6.42 -17.24 6.19
CA PRO A 230 6.42 -17.11 7.66
C PRO A 230 7.80 -17.40 8.28
N THR A 231 8.89 -17.02 7.61
CA THR A 231 10.26 -17.37 8.03
C THR A 231 10.87 -16.38 9.03
N LEU A 232 10.29 -15.19 9.18
CA LEU A 232 10.80 -14.19 10.10
C LEU A 232 10.38 -14.49 11.55
N PRO A 233 11.20 -14.16 12.55
CA PRO A 233 10.90 -14.47 13.96
C PRO A 233 9.62 -13.82 14.47
N ARG A 234 9.36 -12.55 14.08
CA ARG A 234 8.29 -11.72 14.65
C ARG A 234 7.28 -11.23 13.62
N GLN A 235 7.65 -11.23 12.34
CA GLN A 235 6.86 -10.70 11.24
C GLN A 235 6.44 -11.79 10.27
N HIS A 236 5.51 -11.46 9.38
CA HIS A 236 5.23 -12.24 8.20
C HIS A 236 5.54 -11.40 6.95
N ILE A 237 5.86 -12.07 5.84
CA ILE A 237 6.09 -11.44 4.54
C ILE A 237 4.91 -11.79 3.65
N LEU A 238 4.05 -10.82 3.38
CA LEU A 238 2.84 -10.99 2.56
C LEU A 238 3.11 -10.44 1.17
N ILE A 239 3.03 -11.30 0.16
CA ILE A 239 3.29 -10.93 -1.23
C ILE A 239 1.98 -10.89 -2.00
N PHE A 240 1.74 -9.75 -2.63
CA PHE A 240 0.66 -9.52 -3.58
C PHE A 240 1.23 -9.19 -4.96
N ARG A 241 0.51 -9.56 -5.99
CA ARG A 241 0.93 -9.35 -7.38
C ARG A 241 -0.10 -8.54 -8.16
N LYS A 242 0.36 -7.51 -8.86
CA LYS A 242 -0.46 -6.82 -9.87
C LYS A 242 -0.65 -7.76 -11.07
N PRO A 243 -1.87 -7.98 -11.58
CA PRO A 243 -2.07 -8.75 -12.79
C PRO A 243 -1.22 -8.25 -13.96
N ARG A 244 -0.95 -9.13 -14.93
CA ARG A 244 -0.18 -8.77 -16.14
C ARG A 244 -1.02 -8.11 -17.22
N GLU A 245 -2.35 -8.26 -17.08
CA GLU A 245 -3.38 -7.68 -17.97
C GLU A 245 -4.49 -7.08 -17.11
#